data_48048546a19545758a99a1bc9313f6e9
#
_entry.id   48048546a19545758a99a1bc9313f6e9
#
_cell.length_a   1.000
_cell.length_b   1.000
_cell.length_c   1.000
_cell.angle_alpha   90.00
_cell.angle_beta   90.00
_cell.angle_gamma   90.00
#
_symmetry.space_group_name_H-M   'P 1'
#
loop_
_entity.id
_entity.type
_entity.pdbx_description
1 polymer ?
#
loop_
_entity_poly.entity_id
_entity_poly.type
_entity_poly.pdbx_seq_one_letter_code
_entity_poly.pdbx_strand_id
1 'polypeptide(L)'
;NYGTYVGKMDILSSLSTLSFDKRRSKFFTDELLILLKLIDTNQIDYKTLYGSWAGAFGFFQFMPSTMKNYAIDFDKNSYIDLKNNNDAYASASNYLNQIGWNSANPCFFRISYNNWQVVDLPLVPVIPIVIGLI
;
A
#
# COMPACT_ATOMS: atom_id res chain seq x y z
N ASN A 1 14.04 2.81 0.91
CA ASN A 1 14.24 4.25 0.64
C ASN A 1 13.70 5.15 1.77
N TYR A 2 13.09 4.56 2.79
CA TYR A 2 12.57 5.23 4.00
C TYR A 2 11.69 6.47 3.72
N GLY A 3 10.87 6.41 2.66
CA GLY A 3 9.99 7.52 2.28
C GLY A 3 10.64 8.66 1.49
N THR A 4 11.95 8.59 1.21
CA THR A 4 12.67 9.65 0.48
C THR A 4 12.42 9.62 -1.03
N TYR A 5 11.95 8.51 -1.56
CA TYR A 5 11.61 8.35 -2.96
C TYR A 5 10.19 7.81 -3.12
N VAL A 6 9.32 8.62 -3.66
CA VAL A 6 7.90 8.33 -3.84
C VAL A 6 7.51 7.96 -5.29
N GLY A 7 8.49 7.93 -6.20
CA GLY A 7 8.27 7.71 -7.63
C GLY A 7 7.84 8.98 -8.37
N LYS A 8 7.97 8.93 -9.70
CA LYS A 8 7.67 10.07 -10.58
C LYS A 8 6.72 9.69 -11.73
N MET A 9 6.21 8.46 -11.74
CA MET A 9 5.29 8.00 -12.77
C MET A 9 3.88 8.51 -12.45
N ASP A 10 3.18 8.95 -13.46
CA ASP A 10 1.75 9.24 -13.36
C ASP A 10 0.98 7.95 -13.09
N ILE A 11 0.28 7.90 -11.96
CA ILE A 11 -0.38 6.69 -11.47
C ILE A 11 -1.54 6.29 -12.38
N LEU A 12 -2.30 7.27 -12.87
CA LEU A 12 -3.44 7.00 -13.72
C LEU A 12 -2.99 6.36 -15.04
N SER A 13 -1.96 6.90 -15.66
CA SER A 13 -1.35 6.36 -16.88
C SER A 13 -0.75 4.97 -16.64
N SER A 14 -0.07 4.78 -15.52
CA SER A 14 0.54 3.50 -15.14
C SER A 14 -0.52 2.41 -14.99
N LEU A 15 -1.56 2.65 -14.21
CA LEU A 15 -2.65 1.69 -14.00
C LEU A 15 -3.44 1.43 -15.28
N SER A 16 -3.68 2.45 -16.10
CA SER A 16 -4.34 2.29 -17.41
C SER A 16 -3.55 1.37 -18.32
N THR A 17 -2.23 1.57 -18.40
CA THR A 17 -1.34 0.72 -19.21
C THR A 17 -1.34 -0.73 -18.70
N LEU A 18 -1.20 -0.91 -17.39
CA LEU A 18 -1.17 -2.24 -16.78
C LEU A 18 -2.51 -2.96 -16.81
N SER A 19 -3.64 -2.23 -16.82
CA SER A 19 -4.97 -2.81 -16.99
C SER A 19 -5.18 -3.36 -18.42
N PHE A 20 -4.52 -2.75 -19.41
CA PHE A 20 -4.55 -3.22 -20.79
C PHE A 20 -3.59 -4.41 -21.02
N ASP A 21 -2.50 -4.51 -20.29
CA ASP A 21 -1.58 -5.66 -20.35
C ASP A 21 -2.29 -6.91 -19.83
N LYS A 22 -2.26 -8.00 -20.61
CA LYS A 22 -2.92 -9.27 -20.29
C LYS A 22 -2.44 -9.89 -18.96
N ARG A 23 -1.21 -9.60 -18.55
CA ARG A 23 -0.64 -10.08 -17.28
C ARG A 23 -1.23 -9.30 -16.12
N ARG A 24 -2.05 -9.95 -15.29
CA ARG A 24 -2.72 -9.36 -14.12
C ARG A 24 -3.69 -8.21 -14.46
N SER A 25 -4.21 -8.16 -15.66
CA SER A 25 -5.13 -7.12 -16.15
C SER A 25 -6.30 -6.90 -15.18
N LYS A 26 -6.95 -7.96 -14.70
CA LYS A 26 -8.04 -7.83 -13.75
C LYS A 26 -7.67 -7.07 -12.48
N PHE A 27 -6.52 -7.40 -11.87
CA PHE A 27 -6.05 -6.72 -10.67
C PHE A 27 -5.84 -5.23 -10.92
N PHE A 28 -5.14 -4.87 -11.99
CA PHE A 28 -4.87 -3.47 -12.29
C PHE A 28 -6.11 -2.70 -12.75
N THR A 29 -7.08 -3.37 -13.37
CA THR A 29 -8.37 -2.76 -13.71
C THR A 29 -9.16 -2.45 -12.42
N ASP A 30 -9.19 -3.35 -11.46
CA ASP A 30 -9.85 -3.13 -10.18
C ASP A 30 -9.21 -1.95 -9.43
N GLU A 31 -7.88 -1.86 -9.39
CA GLU A 31 -7.14 -0.74 -8.80
C GLU A 31 -7.42 0.60 -9.52
N LEU A 32 -7.46 0.58 -10.86
CA LEU A 32 -7.79 1.75 -11.67
C LEU A 32 -9.20 2.27 -11.37
N LEU A 33 -10.19 1.39 -11.30
CA LEU A 33 -11.58 1.77 -11.01
C LEU A 33 -11.71 2.36 -9.59
N ILE A 34 -10.97 1.80 -8.63
CA ILE A 34 -10.94 2.36 -7.27
C ILE A 34 -10.29 3.74 -7.28
N LEU A 35 -9.19 3.94 -7.99
CA LEU A 35 -8.53 5.24 -8.12
C LEU A 35 -9.45 6.29 -8.72
N LEU A 36 -10.12 5.96 -9.82
CA LEU A 36 -11.08 6.87 -10.47
C LEU A 36 -12.21 7.27 -9.50
N LYS A 37 -12.68 6.33 -8.68
CA LYS A 37 -13.71 6.63 -7.68
C LYS A 37 -13.20 7.54 -6.56
N LEU A 38 -11.96 7.36 -6.10
CA LEU A 38 -11.35 8.25 -5.10
C LEU A 38 -11.19 9.68 -5.62
N ILE A 39 -10.85 9.83 -6.91
CA ILE A 39 -10.79 11.13 -7.58
C ILE A 39 -12.19 11.75 -7.70
N ASP A 40 -13.17 11.00 -8.17
CA ASP A 40 -14.55 11.45 -8.39
C ASP A 40 -15.22 11.92 -7.08
N THR A 41 -14.89 11.28 -5.97
CA THR A 41 -15.37 11.64 -4.63
C THR A 41 -14.54 12.73 -3.96
N ASN A 42 -13.58 13.35 -4.63
CA ASN A 42 -12.66 14.37 -4.12
C ASN A 42 -11.88 13.97 -2.86
N GLN A 43 -11.65 12.68 -2.64
CA GLN A 43 -10.80 12.20 -1.54
C GLN A 43 -9.31 12.37 -1.83
N ILE A 44 -8.95 12.56 -3.08
CA ILE A 44 -7.58 12.68 -3.55
C ILE A 44 -7.52 13.66 -4.74
N ASP A 45 -6.50 14.51 -4.76
CA ASP A 45 -6.25 15.39 -5.89
C ASP A 45 -5.42 14.62 -6.97
N TYR A 46 -6.03 14.46 -8.15
CA TYR A 46 -5.37 13.77 -9.28
C TYR A 46 -4.04 14.42 -9.70
N LYS A 47 -3.87 15.72 -9.47
CA LYS A 47 -2.63 16.45 -9.80
C LYS A 47 -1.44 16.03 -8.96
N THR A 48 -1.68 15.40 -7.81
CA THR A 48 -0.63 14.92 -6.90
C THR A 48 -0.30 13.43 -7.07
N LEU A 49 -1.01 12.74 -7.98
CA LEU A 49 -0.94 11.29 -8.19
C LEU A 49 0.30 10.84 -8.96
N TYR A 50 1.48 11.06 -8.37
CA TYR A 50 2.73 10.53 -8.88
C TYR A 50 3.28 9.48 -7.90
N GLY A 51 3.80 8.39 -8.44
CA GLY A 51 4.30 7.28 -7.64
C GLY A 51 5.10 6.27 -8.45
N SER A 52 4.92 4.99 -8.13
CA SER A 52 5.62 3.90 -8.81
C SER A 52 4.96 3.56 -10.16
N TRP A 53 5.72 2.89 -11.02
CA TRP A 53 5.21 2.36 -12.30
C TRP A 53 4.08 1.33 -12.12
N ALA A 54 3.98 0.70 -10.94
CA ALA A 54 2.97 -0.30 -10.62
C ALA A 54 1.69 0.29 -9.99
N GLY A 55 1.59 1.62 -9.87
CA GLY A 55 0.39 2.28 -9.37
C GLY A 55 0.39 2.55 -7.85
N ALA A 56 1.49 2.30 -7.15
CA ALA A 56 1.61 2.63 -5.74
C ALA A 56 2.12 4.07 -5.54
N PHE A 57 1.61 4.77 -4.51
CA PHE A 57 1.96 6.17 -4.26
C PHE A 57 2.05 6.51 -2.77
N GLY A 58 2.55 7.72 -2.48
CA GLY A 58 2.79 8.19 -1.12
C GLY A 58 4.06 7.62 -0.49
N PHE A 59 4.35 8.03 0.74
CA PHE A 59 5.57 7.62 1.46
C PHE A 59 5.63 6.12 1.73
N PHE A 60 4.49 5.49 1.95
CA PHE A 60 4.38 4.05 2.22
C PHE A 60 3.93 3.23 1.01
N GLN A 61 3.88 3.83 -0.17
CA GLN A 61 3.58 3.17 -1.44
C GLN A 61 2.26 2.37 -1.39
N PHE A 62 1.20 3.03 -0.96
CA PHE A 62 -0.12 2.44 -0.95
C PHE A 62 -0.66 2.26 -2.37
N MET A 63 -1.30 1.12 -2.61
CA MET A 63 -2.17 0.94 -3.78
C MET A 63 -3.50 1.66 -3.57
N PRO A 64 -4.25 2.03 -4.62
CA PRO A 64 -5.57 2.64 -4.48
C PRO A 64 -6.53 1.88 -3.56
N SER A 65 -6.55 0.57 -3.61
CA SER A 65 -7.35 -0.28 -2.70
C SER A 65 -6.90 -0.17 -1.25
N THR A 66 -5.60 -0.12 -1.01
CA THR A 66 -5.04 0.07 0.33
C THR A 66 -5.40 1.45 0.88
N MET A 67 -5.27 2.49 0.04
CA MET A 67 -5.69 3.83 0.42
C MET A 67 -7.18 3.88 0.79
N LYS A 68 -8.04 3.36 -0.08
CA LYS A 68 -9.49 3.33 0.16
C LYS A 68 -9.86 2.68 1.49
N ASN A 69 -9.17 1.62 1.88
CA ASN A 69 -9.54 0.81 3.05
C ASN A 69 -8.90 1.33 4.35
N TYR A 70 -7.74 1.98 4.29
CA TYR A 70 -6.91 2.23 5.47
C TYR A 70 -6.44 3.68 5.63
N ALA A 71 -6.57 4.52 4.58
CA ALA A 71 -6.08 5.89 4.69
C ALA A 71 -6.97 6.74 5.61
N ILE A 72 -6.33 7.69 6.29
CA ILE A 72 -6.96 8.58 7.26
C ILE A 72 -6.55 10.02 6.91
N ASP A 73 -7.53 10.91 6.82
CA ASP A 73 -7.34 12.36 6.87
C ASP A 73 -7.12 12.74 8.34
N PHE A 74 -5.87 12.79 8.76
CA PHE A 74 -5.50 13.03 10.16
C PHE A 74 -5.59 14.51 10.54
N ASP A 75 -5.23 15.39 9.64
CA ASP A 75 -5.29 16.84 9.86
C ASP A 75 -6.67 17.46 9.58
N LYS A 76 -7.63 16.64 9.12
CA LYS A 76 -9.05 16.98 8.89
C LYS A 76 -9.24 18.14 7.90
N ASN A 77 -8.38 18.19 6.89
CA ASN A 77 -8.45 19.20 5.84
C ASN A 77 -9.38 18.78 4.68
N SER A 78 -10.06 17.63 4.79
CA SER A 78 -10.96 17.01 3.80
C SER A 78 -10.25 16.37 2.60
N TYR A 79 -8.93 16.25 2.62
CA TYR A 79 -8.13 15.57 1.63
C TYR A 79 -7.18 14.58 2.31
N ILE A 80 -6.94 13.46 1.66
CA ILE A 80 -5.93 12.51 2.13
C ILE A 80 -4.69 12.65 1.26
N ASP A 81 -3.63 13.21 1.82
CA ASP A 81 -2.33 13.35 1.14
C ASP A 81 -1.29 12.39 1.75
N LEU A 82 -1.08 11.26 1.09
CA LEU A 82 -0.08 10.27 1.52
C LEU A 82 1.37 10.73 1.34
N LYS A 83 1.61 11.98 0.89
CA LYS A 83 2.90 12.67 0.89
C LYS A 83 3.02 13.71 2.00
N ASN A 84 1.94 13.96 2.73
CA ASN A 84 1.94 14.70 3.98
C ASN A 84 2.28 13.75 5.13
N ASN A 85 3.17 14.17 6.03
CA ASN A 85 3.58 13.36 7.17
C ASN A 85 2.40 12.93 8.05
N ASN A 86 1.45 13.82 8.31
CA ASN A 86 0.33 13.55 9.20
C ASN A 86 -0.54 12.41 8.68
N ASP A 87 -1.02 12.54 7.45
CA ASP A 87 -1.90 11.53 6.84
C ASP A 87 -1.14 10.24 6.54
N ALA A 88 0.09 10.34 6.05
CA ALA A 88 0.88 9.18 5.68
C ALA A 88 1.17 8.28 6.88
N TYR A 89 1.66 8.85 8.00
CA TYR A 89 1.96 8.06 9.21
C TYR A 89 0.68 7.56 9.90
N ALA A 90 -0.38 8.37 9.96
CA ALA A 90 -1.66 7.93 10.50
C ALA A 90 -2.24 6.77 9.70
N SER A 91 -2.21 6.89 8.37
CA SER A 91 -2.69 5.83 7.46
C SER A 91 -1.87 4.55 7.60
N ALA A 92 -0.54 4.65 7.67
CA ALA A 92 0.33 3.51 7.86
C ALA A 92 0.09 2.82 9.21
N SER A 93 -0.09 3.60 10.28
CA SER A 93 -0.42 3.08 11.61
C SER A 93 -1.77 2.37 11.62
N ASN A 94 -2.78 2.96 10.99
CA ASN A 94 -4.10 2.35 10.86
C ASN A 94 -4.04 1.04 10.05
N TYR A 95 -3.31 1.03 8.95
CA TYR A 95 -3.08 -0.17 8.15
C TYR A 95 -2.48 -1.29 9.01
N LEU A 96 -1.36 -1.01 9.69
CA LEU A 96 -0.69 -1.99 10.55
C LEU A 96 -1.61 -2.52 11.65
N ASN A 97 -2.35 -1.64 12.32
CA ASN A 97 -3.29 -2.03 13.36
C ASN A 97 -4.40 -2.94 12.83
N GLN A 98 -5.01 -2.60 11.70
CA GLN A 98 -6.11 -3.37 11.13
C GLN A 98 -5.70 -4.72 10.56
N ILE A 99 -4.46 -4.87 10.08
CA ILE A 99 -3.93 -6.17 9.65
C ILE A 99 -3.39 -7.02 10.81
N GLY A 100 -3.53 -6.56 12.06
CA GLY A 100 -3.21 -7.34 13.26
C GLY A 100 -1.77 -7.19 13.74
N TRP A 101 -1.07 -6.11 13.35
CA TRP A 101 0.26 -5.84 13.91
C TRP A 101 0.18 -5.67 15.42
N ASN A 102 1.06 -6.35 16.15
CA ASN A 102 1.16 -6.29 17.59
C ASN A 102 2.60 -5.97 17.99
N SER A 103 2.79 -4.87 18.72
CA SER A 103 4.10 -4.43 19.20
C SER A 103 4.78 -5.40 20.18
N ALA A 104 4.03 -6.29 20.81
CA ALA A 104 4.57 -7.35 21.68
C ALA A 104 5.21 -8.50 20.89
N ASN A 105 4.92 -8.62 19.59
CA ASN A 105 5.49 -9.65 18.74
C ASN A 105 6.80 -9.15 18.10
N PRO A 106 7.85 -9.97 18.07
CA PRO A 106 9.08 -9.59 17.38
C PRO A 106 8.83 -9.48 15.86
N CYS A 107 9.46 -8.48 15.23
CA CYS A 107 9.39 -8.30 13.77
C CYS A 107 10.11 -9.41 12.99
N PHE A 108 11.04 -10.13 13.65
CA PHE A 108 11.84 -11.17 13.04
C PHE A 108 11.96 -12.36 13.97
N PHE A 109 11.87 -13.55 13.42
CA PHE A 109 12.15 -14.79 14.12
C PHE A 109 13.45 -15.38 13.57
N ARG A 110 14.31 -15.84 14.47
CA ARG A 110 15.49 -16.62 14.06
C ARG A 110 15.04 -18.04 13.79
N ILE A 111 15.09 -18.47 12.55
CA ILE A 111 14.85 -19.86 12.18
C ILE A 111 16.18 -20.59 12.26
N SER A 112 16.33 -21.55 13.17
CA SER A 112 17.43 -22.51 13.15
C SER A 112 16.97 -23.76 12.40
N TYR A 113 17.67 -24.06 11.32
CA TYR A 113 17.37 -25.19 10.45
C TYR A 113 18.15 -26.41 10.97
N ASN A 114 17.51 -27.22 11.81
CA ASN A 114 18.03 -28.53 12.17
C ASN A 114 17.00 -29.59 11.72
N ASN A 115 17.41 -30.35 10.69
CA ASN A 115 16.72 -31.56 10.21
C ASN A 115 15.25 -31.37 9.78
N TRP A 116 15.02 -30.82 8.58
CA TRP A 116 13.82 -31.02 7.73
C TRP A 116 12.46 -31.24 8.43
N GLN A 117 12.31 -30.90 9.69
CA GLN A 117 11.04 -30.91 10.38
C GLN A 117 10.50 -29.49 10.45
N VAL A 118 9.34 -29.27 9.85
CA VAL A 118 8.54 -28.04 10.05
C VAL A 118 8.10 -28.07 11.50
N VAL A 119 8.74 -27.26 12.34
CA VAL A 119 8.22 -26.99 13.67
C VAL A 119 6.99 -26.12 13.45
N ASP A 120 5.83 -26.54 13.91
CA ASP A 120 4.62 -25.73 13.95
C ASP A 120 4.90 -24.47 14.78
N LEU A 121 5.31 -23.43 14.08
CA LEU A 121 5.36 -22.08 14.65
C LEU A 121 3.89 -21.65 14.86
N PRO A 122 3.55 -21.04 16.01
CA PRO A 122 2.23 -20.49 16.17
C PRO A 122 1.98 -19.55 14.97
N LEU A 123 0.84 -19.71 14.33
CA LEU A 123 0.41 -18.89 13.20
C LEU A 123 0.41 -17.42 13.64
N VAL A 124 1.54 -16.78 13.52
CA VAL A 124 1.59 -15.33 13.46
C VAL A 124 0.93 -14.99 12.12
N PRO A 125 -0.09 -14.13 12.09
CA PRO A 125 -0.68 -13.73 10.82
C PRO A 125 0.47 -13.26 9.94
N VAL A 126 0.76 -14.02 8.89
CA VAL A 126 1.74 -13.61 7.88
C VAL A 126 1.14 -12.38 7.26
N ILE A 127 1.64 -11.22 7.67
CA ILE A 127 1.35 -9.98 6.96
C ILE A 127 1.84 -10.27 5.55
N PRO A 128 0.96 -10.31 4.53
CA PRO A 128 1.42 -10.32 3.17
C PRO A 128 2.06 -8.95 2.93
N ILE A 129 3.33 -8.83 3.30
CA ILE A 129 4.17 -7.78 2.76
C ILE A 129 4.17 -8.09 1.27
N VAL A 130 3.30 -7.41 0.54
CA VAL A 130 3.42 -7.31 -0.90
C VAL A 130 4.68 -6.47 -1.13
N ILE A 131 5.83 -7.10 -0.88
CA ILE A 131 7.07 -6.64 -1.50
C ILE A 131 6.79 -6.85 -2.97
N GLY A 132 6.50 -5.74 -3.66
CA GLY A 132 6.47 -5.73 -5.10
C GLY A 132 7.83 -6.24 -5.57
N LEU A 133 7.91 -7.54 -5.81
CA LEU A 133 8.98 -8.11 -6.61
C LEU A 133 8.78 -7.57 -8.02
N ILE A 134 9.64 -6.62 -8.36
CA ILE A 134 9.93 -6.13 -9.70
C ILE A 134 10.43 -7.31 -10.55
#